data_646e1084ebbe2ad4acf747ee6c5bc2dd
#
_entry.id   646e1084ebbe2ad4acf747ee6c5bc2dd
#
_cell.length_a   1.000
_cell.length_b   1.000
_cell.length_c   1.000
_cell.angle_alpha   90.00
_cell.angle_beta   90.00
_cell.angle_gamma   90.00
#
_symmetry.space_group_name_H-M   'P 1'
#
loop_
_entity.id
_entity.type
_entity.pdbx_description
1 polymer ?
#
loop_
_entity_poly.entity_id
_entity_poly.type
_entity_poly.pdbx_seq_one_letter_code
_entity_poly.pdbx_strand_id
1 'polypeptide(L)'
;QYYIVRGDFMIKSNLKVKLAENNIRISKIANDTGISRTTLTALSEGHTKGIQFDTLNKICRYLKIEPADLFVYSPIDIIPKIQSLKLSNVDTYFYSDNNWYVGNADISTTLFLNIETDSRKFSVECNGTGIIVDDLIRITLTTDDDIRGVQDLDKIYNELPRELQVDLERIIGNLYEDYLKSFEFETDTYIATIPLLNPVSIKLEIIPF
;
A
#
# COMPACT_ATOMS: atom_id res chain seq x y z
N GLN A 1 -16.88 -4.73 9.34
CA GLN A 1 -16.09 -5.73 8.59
C GLN A 1 -14.65 -5.26 8.65
N TYR A 2 -13.75 -6.07 9.22
CA TYR A 2 -12.35 -5.65 9.39
C TYR A 2 -11.58 -5.98 8.11
N TYR A 3 -11.07 -4.97 7.43
CA TYR A 3 -10.17 -5.14 6.30
C TYR A 3 -8.76 -5.41 6.82
N ILE A 4 -8.29 -6.64 6.68
CA ILE A 4 -6.91 -7.04 6.96
C ILE A 4 -6.27 -7.34 5.62
N VAL A 5 -5.34 -6.51 5.20
CA VAL A 5 -4.46 -6.83 4.07
C VAL A 5 -3.24 -7.54 4.65
N ARG A 6 -3.09 -8.84 4.42
CA ARG A 6 -1.82 -9.52 4.67
C ARG A 6 -0.83 -9.04 3.62
N GLY A 7 0.04 -8.14 4.01
CA GLY A 7 1.20 -7.81 3.21
C GLY A 7 2.26 -8.90 3.44
N ASP A 8 2.52 -9.75 2.45
CA ASP A 8 3.70 -10.61 2.47
C ASP A 8 4.93 -9.73 2.24
N PHE A 9 5.41 -9.06 3.31
CA PHE A 9 6.58 -8.16 3.23
C PHE A 9 7.91 -8.92 3.20
N MET A 10 7.93 -10.20 3.63
CA MET A 10 9.17 -10.92 3.89
C MET A 10 10.03 -11.14 2.64
N ILE A 11 9.44 -11.56 1.53
CA ILE A 11 10.17 -11.74 0.25
C ILE A 11 9.40 -11.05 -0.87
N LYS A 12 10.07 -10.14 -1.58
CA LYS A 12 9.50 -9.48 -2.76
C LYS A 12 10.39 -9.56 -3.96
N SER A 13 9.75 -9.54 -5.14
CA SER A 13 10.46 -9.48 -6.41
C SER A 13 10.97 -8.07 -6.69
N ASN A 14 12.25 -7.96 -7.01
CA ASN A 14 12.91 -6.74 -7.44
C ASN A 14 12.93 -6.60 -8.99
N LEU A 15 12.13 -7.42 -9.70
CA LEU A 15 12.14 -7.46 -11.16
C LEU A 15 11.82 -6.09 -11.78
N LYS A 16 10.85 -5.36 -11.22
CA LYS A 16 10.45 -4.03 -11.72
C LYS A 16 11.63 -3.05 -11.72
N VAL A 17 12.40 -3.03 -10.62
CA VAL A 17 13.59 -2.18 -10.48
C VAL A 17 14.67 -2.62 -11.46
N LYS A 18 14.96 -3.93 -11.54
CA LYS A 18 15.98 -4.47 -12.46
C LYS A 18 15.66 -4.22 -13.93
N LEU A 19 14.39 -4.25 -14.32
CA LEU A 19 13.95 -3.89 -15.66
C LEU A 19 14.13 -2.39 -15.92
N ALA A 20 13.80 -1.53 -14.95
CA ALA A 20 13.97 -0.09 -15.05
C ALA A 20 15.46 0.32 -15.14
N GLU A 21 16.31 -0.23 -14.28
CA GLU A 21 17.78 -0.02 -14.31
C GLU A 21 18.39 -0.34 -15.68
N ASN A 22 17.87 -1.37 -16.36
CA ASN A 22 18.36 -1.78 -17.68
C ASN A 22 17.57 -1.19 -18.85
N ASN A 23 16.59 -0.31 -18.62
CA ASN A 23 15.68 0.24 -19.62
C ASN A 23 14.98 -0.84 -20.46
N ILE A 24 14.60 -1.96 -19.84
CA ILE A 24 13.96 -3.11 -20.49
C ILE A 24 12.45 -3.09 -20.19
N ARG A 25 11.63 -3.17 -21.25
CA ARG A 25 10.17 -3.31 -21.10
C ARG A 25 9.80 -4.77 -20.89
N ILE A 26 8.74 -5.02 -20.11
CA ILE A 26 8.17 -6.37 -19.89
C ILE A 26 7.90 -7.10 -21.22
N SER A 27 7.39 -6.38 -22.24
CA SER A 27 7.14 -6.97 -23.55
C SER A 27 8.42 -7.50 -24.22
N LYS A 28 9.55 -6.83 -24.02
CA LYS A 28 10.82 -7.23 -24.62
C LYS A 28 11.36 -8.51 -23.96
N ILE A 29 11.47 -8.52 -22.64
CA ILE A 29 11.93 -9.73 -21.91
C ILE A 29 10.99 -10.93 -22.14
N ALA A 30 9.68 -10.70 -22.27
CA ALA A 30 8.72 -11.75 -22.58
C ALA A 30 9.01 -12.39 -23.95
N ASN A 31 9.21 -11.58 -24.98
CA ASN A 31 9.50 -12.04 -26.33
C ASN A 31 10.86 -12.79 -26.41
N ASP A 32 11.89 -12.24 -25.73
CA ASP A 32 13.25 -12.76 -25.82
C ASP A 32 13.45 -14.04 -25.00
N THR A 33 12.69 -14.23 -23.91
CA THR A 33 12.82 -15.38 -22.99
C THR A 33 11.74 -16.46 -23.17
N GLY A 34 10.65 -16.12 -23.87
CA GLY A 34 9.47 -16.98 -23.97
C GLY A 34 8.64 -17.08 -22.68
N ILE A 35 8.90 -16.24 -21.67
CA ILE A 35 8.09 -16.17 -20.46
C ILE A 35 6.82 -15.36 -20.77
N SER A 36 5.66 -15.77 -20.29
CA SER A 36 4.42 -15.05 -20.53
C SER A 36 4.47 -13.65 -19.93
N ARG A 37 3.86 -12.66 -20.61
CA ARG A 37 3.72 -11.29 -20.07
C ARG A 37 3.00 -11.28 -18.74
N THR A 38 1.95 -12.09 -18.59
CA THR A 38 1.18 -12.22 -17.35
C THR A 38 2.07 -12.66 -16.18
N THR A 39 2.93 -13.66 -16.40
CA THR A 39 3.87 -14.13 -15.37
C THR A 39 4.86 -13.03 -14.98
N LEU A 40 5.43 -12.34 -15.96
CA LEU A 40 6.39 -11.26 -15.70
C LEU A 40 5.73 -10.05 -15.01
N THR A 41 4.51 -9.69 -15.41
CA THR A 41 3.75 -8.61 -14.76
C THR A 41 3.42 -8.99 -13.32
N ALA A 42 2.86 -10.18 -13.08
CA ALA A 42 2.56 -10.65 -11.73
C ALA A 42 3.81 -10.69 -10.83
N LEU A 43 4.96 -11.12 -11.38
CA LEU A 43 6.22 -11.12 -10.65
C LEU A 43 6.73 -9.70 -10.37
N SER A 44 6.64 -8.78 -11.33
CA SER A 44 7.10 -7.39 -11.17
C SER A 44 6.22 -6.57 -10.22
N GLU A 45 4.96 -6.94 -10.06
CA GLU A 45 3.99 -6.29 -9.18
C GLU A 45 3.87 -6.95 -7.80
N GLY A 46 4.60 -8.06 -7.59
CA GLY A 46 4.58 -8.79 -6.31
C GLY A 46 3.32 -9.62 -6.07
N HIS A 47 2.50 -9.86 -7.11
CA HIS A 47 1.24 -10.61 -7.00
C HIS A 47 1.42 -12.13 -7.20
N THR A 48 2.65 -12.64 -7.14
CA THR A 48 2.94 -14.06 -7.30
C THR A 48 3.17 -14.75 -5.97
N LYS A 49 2.65 -15.98 -5.83
CA LYS A 49 2.90 -16.82 -4.64
C LYS A 49 4.18 -17.64 -4.74
N GLY A 50 4.88 -17.56 -5.87
CA GLY A 50 6.11 -18.31 -6.09
C GLY A 50 6.62 -18.15 -7.52
N ILE A 51 7.83 -18.60 -7.75
CA ILE A 51 8.49 -18.62 -9.06
C ILE A 51 9.07 -20.01 -9.32
N GLN A 52 8.90 -20.50 -10.55
CA GLN A 52 9.57 -21.74 -10.97
C GLN A 52 11.04 -21.48 -11.26
N PHE A 53 11.92 -22.41 -10.90
CA PHE A 53 13.36 -22.30 -11.14
C PHE A 53 13.73 -22.07 -12.60
N ASP A 54 13.00 -22.67 -13.55
CA ASP A 54 13.21 -22.41 -14.97
C ASP A 54 12.96 -20.95 -15.35
N THR A 55 11.87 -20.37 -14.83
CA THR A 55 11.55 -18.96 -15.03
C THR A 55 12.60 -18.05 -14.39
N LEU A 56 13.00 -18.35 -13.15
CA LEU A 56 14.06 -17.63 -12.44
C LEU A 56 15.37 -17.64 -13.23
N ASN A 57 15.76 -18.82 -13.70
CA ASN A 57 16.98 -19.02 -14.47
C ASN A 57 17.00 -18.22 -15.79
N LYS A 58 15.86 -18.20 -16.52
CA LYS A 58 15.71 -17.41 -17.74
C LYS A 58 15.86 -15.91 -17.48
N ILE A 59 15.22 -15.40 -16.40
CA ILE A 59 15.30 -13.99 -16.02
C ILE A 59 16.73 -13.61 -15.65
N CYS A 60 17.38 -14.38 -14.77
CA CYS A 60 18.74 -14.11 -14.31
C CYS A 60 19.75 -14.12 -15.48
N ARG A 61 19.64 -15.10 -16.38
CA ARG A 61 20.49 -15.18 -17.59
C ARG A 61 20.28 -13.99 -18.52
N TYR A 62 19.02 -13.58 -18.73
CA TYR A 62 18.67 -12.48 -19.61
C TYR A 62 19.19 -11.14 -19.09
N LEU A 63 18.97 -10.89 -17.80
CA LEU A 63 19.39 -9.63 -17.13
C LEU A 63 20.85 -9.65 -16.68
N LYS A 64 21.53 -10.81 -16.74
CA LYS A 64 22.91 -11.02 -16.25
C LYS A 64 23.07 -10.67 -14.77
N ILE A 65 22.11 -11.10 -13.96
CA ILE A 65 22.06 -10.90 -12.50
C ILE A 65 22.07 -12.26 -11.79
N GLU A 66 22.40 -12.24 -10.50
CA GLU A 66 22.24 -13.39 -9.62
C GLU A 66 20.80 -13.51 -9.09
N PRO A 67 20.37 -14.72 -8.68
CA PRO A 67 19.05 -14.90 -8.06
C PRO A 67 18.82 -13.98 -6.85
N ALA A 68 19.86 -13.71 -6.06
CA ALA A 68 19.79 -12.79 -4.92
C ALA A 68 19.41 -11.35 -5.31
N ASP A 69 19.81 -10.89 -6.51
CA ASP A 69 19.49 -9.54 -6.99
C ASP A 69 18.02 -9.40 -7.38
N LEU A 70 17.35 -10.53 -7.63
CA LEU A 70 15.94 -10.54 -8.06
C LEU A 70 14.96 -10.47 -6.90
N PHE A 71 15.42 -10.62 -5.66
CA PHE A 71 14.55 -10.61 -4.49
C PHE A 71 15.06 -9.65 -3.44
N VAL A 72 14.10 -9.00 -2.78
CA VAL A 72 14.32 -8.23 -1.55
C VAL A 72 13.73 -9.03 -0.41
N TYR A 73 14.48 -9.19 0.66
CA TYR A 73 14.05 -9.86 1.88
C TYR A 73 14.05 -8.89 3.06
N SER A 74 12.99 -8.93 3.85
CA SER A 74 12.92 -8.30 5.16
C SER A 74 12.39 -9.31 6.18
N PRO A 75 13.05 -9.48 7.33
CA PRO A 75 12.58 -10.37 8.41
C PRO A 75 11.44 -9.74 9.23
N ILE A 76 10.73 -8.78 8.65
CA ILE A 76 9.72 -7.99 9.33
C ILE A 76 8.45 -8.04 8.49
N ASP A 77 7.32 -8.36 9.12
CA ASP A 77 5.99 -8.24 8.52
C ASP A 77 5.25 -7.05 9.17
N ILE A 78 4.65 -6.20 8.34
CA ILE A 78 3.87 -5.04 8.78
C ILE A 78 2.46 -5.15 8.20
N ILE A 79 1.48 -5.35 9.08
CA ILE A 79 0.08 -5.55 8.70
C ILE A 79 -0.72 -4.32 9.15
N PRO A 80 -1.08 -3.40 8.22
CA PRO A 80 -1.90 -2.26 8.55
C PRO A 80 -3.36 -2.68 8.79
N LYS A 81 -4.02 -2.01 9.76
CA LYS A 81 -5.43 -2.22 10.09
C LYS A 81 -6.08 -0.88 10.43
N ILE A 82 -7.09 -0.48 9.66
CA ILE A 82 -7.90 0.69 10.00
C ILE A 82 -8.79 0.32 11.20
N GLN A 83 -8.69 1.11 12.27
CA GLN A 83 -9.51 0.99 13.46
C GLN A 83 -10.75 1.86 13.36
N SER A 84 -10.60 3.08 12.89
CA SER A 84 -11.69 4.03 12.72
C SER A 84 -11.43 5.01 11.59
N LEU A 85 -12.50 5.48 10.98
CA LEU A 85 -12.48 6.60 10.03
C LEU A 85 -13.77 7.39 10.24
N LYS A 86 -13.65 8.71 10.32
CA LYS A 86 -14.78 9.64 10.45
C LYS A 86 -14.62 10.78 9.45
N LEU A 87 -15.73 11.20 8.90
CA LEU A 87 -15.82 12.42 8.09
C LEU A 87 -16.45 13.53 8.90
N SER A 88 -15.98 14.75 8.70
CA SER A 88 -16.54 15.98 9.22
C SER A 88 -16.51 17.07 8.15
N ASN A 89 -17.23 18.17 8.36
CA ASN A 89 -17.34 19.29 7.40
C ASN A 89 -17.68 18.79 5.99
N VAL A 90 -18.68 17.90 5.90
CA VAL A 90 -19.01 17.20 4.65
C VAL A 90 -19.90 18.03 3.77
N ASP A 91 -19.43 18.34 2.57
CA ASP A 91 -20.23 18.86 1.47
C ASP A 91 -20.58 17.73 0.51
N THR A 92 -21.83 17.71 0.06
CA THR A 92 -22.32 16.72 -0.90
C THR A 92 -22.93 17.38 -2.13
N TYR A 93 -22.87 16.67 -3.26
CA TYR A 93 -23.49 17.11 -4.50
C TYR A 93 -24.27 15.99 -5.16
N PHE A 94 -25.33 16.37 -5.90
CA PHE A 94 -26.16 15.45 -6.68
C PHE A 94 -25.68 15.43 -8.12
N TYR A 95 -25.47 14.23 -8.66
CA TYR A 95 -24.98 14.09 -10.02
C TYR A 95 -26.04 13.56 -10.99
N SER A 96 -25.76 13.63 -12.29
CA SER A 96 -26.69 13.29 -13.37
C SER A 96 -27.09 11.79 -13.43
N ASP A 97 -26.41 10.92 -12.71
CA ASP A 97 -26.75 9.50 -12.55
C ASP A 97 -27.77 9.22 -11.43
N ASN A 98 -28.34 10.28 -10.86
CA ASN A 98 -29.28 10.26 -9.74
C ASN A 98 -28.68 9.76 -8.41
N ASN A 99 -27.38 9.93 -8.21
CA ASN A 99 -26.68 9.60 -6.97
C ASN A 99 -26.12 10.86 -6.28
N TRP A 100 -26.02 10.78 -4.96
CA TRP A 100 -25.33 11.77 -4.13
C TRP A 100 -23.90 11.35 -3.89
N TYR A 101 -22.99 12.31 -3.96
CA TYR A 101 -21.57 12.12 -3.74
C TYR A 101 -21.02 13.10 -2.71
N VAL A 102 -20.01 12.66 -1.95
CA VAL A 102 -19.21 13.53 -1.10
C VAL A 102 -18.25 14.30 -1.99
N GLY A 103 -18.35 15.63 -2.01
CA GLY A 103 -17.45 16.52 -2.75
C GLY A 103 -16.25 16.94 -1.92
N ASN A 104 -16.53 17.50 -0.71
CA ASN A 104 -15.47 17.87 0.22
C ASN A 104 -15.75 17.27 1.59
N ALA A 105 -14.70 16.88 2.30
CA ALA A 105 -14.78 16.48 3.70
C ALA A 105 -13.41 16.52 4.35
N ASP A 106 -13.40 16.69 5.66
CA ASP A 106 -12.24 16.43 6.50
C ASP A 106 -12.28 14.96 6.96
N ILE A 107 -11.12 14.29 6.94
CA ILE A 107 -10.95 12.92 7.41
C ILE A 107 -10.23 12.93 8.74
N SER A 108 -10.74 12.16 9.69
CA SER A 108 -10.05 11.76 10.92
C SER A 108 -10.04 10.24 11.00
N THR A 109 -8.88 9.62 11.22
CA THR A 109 -8.74 8.17 11.18
C THR A 109 -7.71 7.67 12.19
N THR A 110 -7.88 6.43 12.64
CA THR A 110 -6.89 5.71 13.43
C THR A 110 -6.52 4.42 12.70
N LEU A 111 -5.24 4.21 12.50
CA LEU A 111 -4.65 3.02 11.88
C LEU A 111 -3.70 2.35 12.88
N PHE A 112 -3.77 1.03 12.99
CA PHE A 112 -2.73 0.24 13.67
C PHE A 112 -1.80 -0.39 12.65
N LEU A 113 -0.49 -0.25 12.86
CA LEU A 113 0.54 -1.04 12.20
C LEU A 113 0.90 -2.21 13.12
N ASN A 114 0.45 -3.40 12.78
CA ASN A 114 0.81 -4.61 13.52
C ASN A 114 2.11 -5.14 12.94
N ILE A 115 3.15 -5.17 13.77
CA ILE A 115 4.50 -5.50 13.36
C ILE A 115 4.87 -6.85 13.95
N GLU A 116 5.33 -7.76 13.09
CA GLU A 116 5.79 -9.08 13.45
C GLU A 116 7.24 -9.24 12.99
N THR A 117 8.10 -9.58 13.93
CA THR A 117 9.51 -9.93 13.70
C THR A 117 9.77 -11.33 14.23
N ASP A 118 10.94 -11.90 13.94
CA ASP A 118 11.32 -13.22 14.45
C ASP A 118 11.29 -13.30 15.99
N SER A 119 11.47 -12.17 16.69
CA SER A 119 11.61 -12.13 18.17
C SER A 119 10.38 -11.60 18.89
N ARG A 120 9.52 -10.83 18.26
CA ARG A 120 8.39 -10.17 18.92
C ARG A 120 7.30 -9.73 17.96
N LYS A 121 6.09 -9.52 18.54
CA LYS A 121 4.94 -8.88 17.89
C LYS A 121 4.53 -7.67 18.72
N PHE A 122 4.27 -6.57 18.06
CA PHE A 122 3.74 -5.35 18.69
C PHE A 122 2.91 -4.55 17.69
N SER A 123 2.18 -3.56 18.19
CA SER A 123 1.36 -2.70 17.36
C SER A 123 1.71 -1.24 17.64
N VAL A 124 1.74 -0.42 16.60
CA VAL A 124 1.90 1.03 16.70
C VAL A 124 0.62 1.68 16.24
N GLU A 125 0.09 2.57 17.06
CA GLU A 125 -1.06 3.40 16.70
C GLU A 125 -0.59 4.59 15.86
N CYS A 126 -1.30 4.84 14.76
CA CYS A 126 -1.11 6.00 13.90
C CYS A 126 -2.42 6.78 13.84
N ASN A 127 -2.38 8.03 14.24
CA ASN A 127 -3.48 8.95 14.08
C ASN A 127 -3.36 9.67 12.74
N GLY A 128 -4.46 9.75 12.01
CA GLY A 128 -4.49 10.30 10.68
C GLY A 128 -5.44 11.46 10.54
N THR A 129 -5.00 12.47 9.80
CA THR A 129 -5.85 13.56 9.30
C THR A 129 -5.76 13.60 7.79
N GLY A 130 -6.85 14.00 7.15
CA GLY A 130 -6.88 14.07 5.70
C GLY A 130 -8.03 14.91 5.19
N ILE A 131 -8.10 15.00 3.87
CA ILE A 131 -9.14 15.72 3.15
C ILE A 131 -9.64 14.92 1.96
N ILE A 132 -10.91 15.10 1.67
CA ILE A 132 -11.52 14.83 0.36
C ILE A 132 -11.78 16.18 -0.29
N VAL A 133 -11.29 16.35 -1.50
CA VAL A 133 -11.58 17.54 -2.32
C VAL A 133 -11.87 17.03 -3.73
N ASP A 134 -13.13 17.10 -4.13
CA ASP A 134 -13.65 16.49 -5.35
C ASP A 134 -13.33 14.98 -5.39
N ASP A 135 -12.42 14.56 -6.27
CA ASP A 135 -11.98 13.18 -6.45
C ASP A 135 -10.58 12.91 -5.86
N LEU A 136 -10.00 13.89 -5.17
CA LEU A 136 -8.69 13.79 -4.56
C LEU A 136 -8.79 13.49 -3.07
N ILE A 137 -8.20 12.38 -2.65
CA ILE A 137 -8.15 11.97 -1.25
C ILE A 137 -6.69 11.94 -0.79
N ARG A 138 -6.39 12.68 0.26
CA ARG A 138 -5.07 12.70 0.89
C ARG A 138 -5.21 12.45 2.37
N ILE A 139 -4.38 11.55 2.90
CA ILE A 139 -4.34 11.22 4.33
C ILE A 139 -2.87 11.27 4.78
N THR A 140 -2.62 12.02 5.85
CA THR A 140 -1.34 12.00 6.56
C THR A 140 -1.53 11.22 7.86
N LEU A 141 -0.72 10.20 8.06
CA LEU A 141 -0.70 9.37 9.25
C LEU A 141 0.54 9.74 10.08
N THR A 142 0.34 10.01 11.34
CA THR A 142 1.39 10.30 12.31
C THR A 142 1.37 9.27 13.42
N THR A 143 2.52 8.84 13.89
CA THR A 143 2.61 7.95 15.04
C THR A 143 2.26 8.69 16.32
N ASP A 144 1.51 8.04 17.22
CA ASP A 144 1.16 8.61 18.51
C ASP A 144 2.24 8.32 19.57
N ASP A 145 2.18 9.05 20.70
CA ASP A 145 3.22 9.20 21.75
C ASP A 145 3.62 7.93 22.54
N ASP A 146 3.37 6.71 22.09
CA ASP A 146 3.99 5.53 22.72
C ASP A 146 5.47 5.43 22.35
N ILE A 147 6.29 6.09 23.16
CA ILE A 147 7.73 6.30 22.94
C ILE A 147 8.49 5.03 22.53
N ARG A 148 8.15 3.86 23.08
CA ARG A 148 8.89 2.62 22.76
C ARG A 148 8.47 2.04 21.42
N GLY A 149 7.18 1.97 21.16
CA GLY A 149 6.65 1.43 19.91
C GLY A 149 7.07 2.28 18.71
N VAL A 150 7.05 3.60 18.85
CA VAL A 150 7.43 4.54 17.79
C VAL A 150 8.94 4.48 17.49
N GLN A 151 9.81 4.44 18.52
CA GLN A 151 11.25 4.28 18.30
C GLN A 151 11.61 2.98 17.60
N ASP A 152 10.91 1.90 17.96
CA ASP A 152 11.07 0.61 17.30
C ASP A 152 10.57 0.65 15.85
N LEU A 153 9.44 1.31 15.59
CA LEU A 153 8.92 1.48 14.22
C LEU A 153 9.84 2.36 13.37
N ASP A 154 10.33 3.48 13.92
CA ASP A 154 11.25 4.37 13.20
C ASP A 154 12.52 3.63 12.78
N LYS A 155 13.12 2.88 13.71
CA LYS A 155 14.28 2.05 13.41
C LYS A 155 13.97 1.01 12.32
N ILE A 156 12.88 0.27 12.47
CA ILE A 156 12.44 -0.75 11.54
C ILE A 156 12.17 -0.14 10.16
N TYR A 157 11.45 0.98 10.09
CA TYR A 157 11.09 1.63 8.85
C TYR A 157 12.31 2.15 8.09
N ASN A 158 13.28 2.73 8.81
CA ASN A 158 14.52 3.23 8.23
C ASN A 158 15.47 2.10 7.78
N GLU A 159 15.39 0.92 8.41
CA GLU A 159 16.13 -0.28 8.01
C GLU A 159 15.46 -1.02 6.82
N LEU A 160 14.18 -0.75 6.53
CA LEU A 160 13.52 -1.33 5.37
C LEU A 160 14.13 -0.84 4.06
N PRO A 161 14.36 -1.72 3.08
CA PRO A 161 14.66 -1.32 1.72
C PRO A 161 13.63 -0.30 1.19
N ARG A 162 14.08 0.68 0.40
CA ARG A 162 13.22 1.75 -0.11
C ARG A 162 11.98 1.23 -0.84
N GLU A 163 12.13 0.14 -1.57
CA GLU A 163 11.05 -0.53 -2.30
C GLU A 163 9.93 -0.98 -1.34
N LEU A 164 10.30 -1.50 -0.16
CA LEU A 164 9.34 -1.95 0.86
C LEU A 164 8.67 -0.78 1.59
N GLN A 165 9.37 0.35 1.78
CA GLN A 165 8.76 1.56 2.32
C GLN A 165 7.65 2.08 1.39
N VAL A 166 7.95 2.19 0.09
CA VAL A 166 6.96 2.60 -0.93
C VAL A 166 5.80 1.62 -1.02
N ASP A 167 6.07 0.33 -0.89
CA ASP A 167 5.03 -0.70 -0.89
C ASP A 167 4.12 -0.60 0.34
N LEU A 168 4.66 -0.26 1.51
CA LEU A 168 3.85 -0.06 2.72
C LEU A 168 2.85 1.08 2.53
N GLU A 169 3.30 2.24 2.05
CA GLU A 169 2.41 3.36 1.75
C GLU A 169 1.34 2.98 0.71
N ARG A 170 1.70 2.25 -0.32
CA ARG A 170 0.76 1.75 -1.33
C ARG A 170 -0.26 0.76 -0.75
N ILE A 171 0.17 -0.15 0.13
CA ILE A 171 -0.73 -1.11 0.80
C ILE A 171 -1.71 -0.37 1.70
N ILE A 172 -1.24 0.62 2.45
CA ILE A 172 -2.10 1.46 3.28
C ILE A 172 -3.09 2.24 2.38
N GLY A 173 -2.63 2.80 1.26
CA GLY A 173 -3.48 3.49 0.29
C GLY A 173 -4.61 2.59 -0.23
N ASN A 174 -4.28 1.39 -0.70
CA ASN A 174 -5.26 0.41 -1.17
C ASN A 174 -6.25 0.00 -0.06
N LEU A 175 -5.77 -0.12 1.18
CA LEU A 175 -6.62 -0.44 2.33
C LEU A 175 -7.65 0.67 2.58
N TYR A 176 -7.25 1.94 2.49
CA TYR A 176 -8.17 3.06 2.59
C TYR A 176 -9.13 3.13 1.39
N GLU A 177 -8.65 2.87 0.17
CA GLU A 177 -9.54 2.79 -1.00
C GLU A 177 -10.64 1.75 -0.82
N ASP A 178 -10.28 0.54 -0.37
CA ASP A 178 -11.27 -0.53 -0.16
C ASP A 178 -12.23 -0.20 0.99
N TYR A 179 -11.75 0.47 2.03
CA TYR A 179 -12.60 0.94 3.12
C TYR A 179 -13.58 2.02 2.63
N LEU A 180 -13.10 3.00 1.91
CA LEU A 180 -13.88 4.14 1.42
C LEU A 180 -14.88 3.75 0.32
N LYS A 181 -14.58 2.73 -0.50
CA LYS A 181 -15.56 2.15 -1.47
C LYS A 181 -16.84 1.65 -0.80
N SER A 182 -16.73 1.15 0.43
CA SER A 182 -17.87 0.66 1.20
C SER A 182 -18.41 1.69 2.20
N PHE A 183 -17.86 2.89 2.22
CA PHE A 183 -18.26 3.94 3.13
C PHE A 183 -19.48 4.66 2.59
N GLU A 184 -20.54 4.75 3.40
CA GLU A 184 -21.77 5.47 3.10
C GLU A 184 -21.93 6.61 4.11
N PHE A 185 -22.09 7.81 3.62
CA PHE A 185 -22.41 8.98 4.43
C PHE A 185 -23.93 9.17 4.43
N GLU A 186 -24.55 8.81 5.56
CA GLU A 186 -25.98 8.91 5.74
C GLU A 186 -26.39 10.31 6.24
N THR A 187 -27.43 10.87 5.64
CA THR A 187 -28.14 12.07 6.10
C THR A 187 -29.59 11.71 6.35
N ASP A 188 -30.36 12.63 6.89
CA ASP A 188 -31.81 12.44 7.12
C ASP A 188 -32.61 12.23 5.81
N THR A 189 -32.05 12.55 4.65
CA THR A 189 -32.75 12.57 3.36
C THR A 189 -32.13 11.74 2.26
N TYR A 190 -30.85 11.42 2.33
CA TYR A 190 -30.12 10.66 1.29
C TYR A 190 -28.85 10.00 1.84
N ILE A 191 -28.32 9.07 1.06
CA ILE A 191 -27.01 8.45 1.28
C ILE A 191 -26.07 8.97 0.20
N ALA A 192 -24.89 9.47 0.61
CA ALA A 192 -23.84 9.90 -0.31
C ALA A 192 -22.66 8.92 -0.26
N THR A 193 -22.09 8.62 -1.42
CA THR A 193 -20.89 7.79 -1.57
C THR A 193 -19.67 8.65 -1.90
N ILE A 194 -18.48 8.09 -1.73
CA ILE A 194 -17.23 8.77 -2.04
C ILE A 194 -16.79 8.40 -3.46
N PRO A 195 -16.65 9.36 -4.39
CA PRO A 195 -16.16 9.07 -5.73
C PRO A 195 -14.66 8.77 -5.70
N LEU A 196 -14.27 7.51 -5.93
CA LEU A 196 -12.88 7.08 -5.97
C LEU A 196 -12.39 7.01 -7.43
N LEU A 197 -12.20 8.15 -8.06
CA LEU A 197 -11.70 8.27 -9.42
C LEU A 197 -10.17 8.25 -9.48
N ASN A 198 -9.50 8.65 -8.40
CA ASN A 198 -8.06 8.65 -8.25
C ASN A 198 -7.61 7.81 -7.05
N PRO A 199 -6.38 7.26 -7.07
CA PRO A 199 -5.82 6.55 -5.93
C PRO A 199 -5.75 7.42 -4.67
N VAL A 200 -6.00 6.82 -3.50
CA VAL A 200 -5.82 7.49 -2.20
C VAL A 200 -4.33 7.74 -1.98
N SER A 201 -3.97 9.00 -1.78
CA SER A 201 -2.60 9.40 -1.48
C SER A 201 -2.35 9.33 0.03
N ILE A 202 -1.39 8.51 0.43
CA ILE A 202 -0.98 8.34 1.84
C ILE A 202 0.41 8.94 2.03
N LYS A 203 0.57 9.66 3.15
CA LYS A 203 1.87 10.04 3.69
C LYS A 203 1.97 9.48 5.10
N LEU A 204 2.95 8.62 5.34
CA LEU A 204 3.27 8.11 6.66
C LEU A 204 4.42 8.95 7.25
N GLU A 205 4.15 9.66 8.34
CA GLU A 205 5.14 10.43 9.10
C GLU A 205 5.39 9.72 10.42
N ILE A 206 6.58 9.13 10.54
CA ILE A 206 7.06 8.56 11.80
C ILE A 206 7.81 9.68 12.50
N ILE A 207 7.27 10.15 13.63
CA ILE A 207 7.85 11.26 14.39
C ILE A 207 8.72 10.64 15.48
N PRO A 208 10.06 10.62 15.31
CA PRO A 208 10.98 10.21 16.36
C PRO A 208 11.05 11.30 17.44
N PHE A 209 11.07 10.91 18.68
CA PHE A 209 11.29 11.78 19.83
C PHE A 209 12.78 11.87 20.20
#